data_436e354468dfe81514bed7104763957c
#
_entry.id   436e354468dfe81514bed7104763957c
#
_cell.length_a   1.000
_cell.length_b   1.000
_cell.length_c   1.000
_cell.angle_alpha   90.00
_cell.angle_beta   90.00
_cell.angle_gamma   90.00
#
_symmetry.space_group_name_H-M   'P 1'
#
loop_
_entity.id
_entity.type
_entity.pdbx_description
1 polymer ?
#
loop_
_entity_poly.entity_id
_entity_poly.type
_entity_poly.pdbx_seq_one_letter_code
_entity_poly.pdbx_strand_id
1 'polypeptide(L)'
;ELAWAADRPVLTNPELGLDVLVDRGTSYSFTSDITLLDSTDRRLLRAGVVLAHRVIEGIGEWNMDAPIWQPWLPADHSVALGMAGDLPRDYGCLIKPFLRGAPLAPVAALTCQRVELAMKDDHDETTAIIRDDRITVTQSGVTTSRVREITITPQVDPTAAQHEWVTNRILA
;
A
#
# COMPACT_ATOMS: atom_id res chain seq x y z
N GLU A 1 3.74 3.48 -11.93
CA GLU A 1 4.23 4.58 -11.09
C GLU A 1 4.10 5.90 -11.86
N LEU A 2 3.75 6.97 -11.16
CA LEU A 2 3.67 8.32 -11.71
C LEU A 2 4.78 9.20 -11.13
N ALA A 3 5.13 10.27 -11.85
CA ALA A 3 6.00 11.30 -11.28
C ALA A 3 5.33 11.90 -10.03
N TRP A 4 6.12 12.14 -8.96
CA TRP A 4 5.62 12.63 -7.67
C TRP A 4 4.75 13.89 -7.78
N ALA A 5 5.16 14.82 -8.64
CA ALA A 5 4.52 16.10 -8.83
C ALA A 5 3.51 16.12 -10.01
N ALA A 6 3.28 14.98 -10.66
CA ALA A 6 2.31 14.93 -11.75
C ALA A 6 0.90 15.21 -11.24
N ASP A 7 0.08 15.84 -12.05
CA ASP A 7 -1.36 15.93 -11.77
C ASP A 7 -2.00 14.54 -11.75
N ARG A 8 -3.12 14.43 -11.05
CA ARG A 8 -3.89 13.18 -11.09
C ARG A 8 -4.43 12.99 -12.52
N PRO A 9 -4.24 11.81 -13.13
CA PRO A 9 -4.80 11.56 -14.45
C PRO A 9 -6.34 11.70 -14.41
N VAL A 10 -6.90 12.32 -15.44
CA VAL A 10 -8.34 12.40 -15.61
C VAL A 10 -8.82 11.05 -16.14
N LEU A 11 -9.48 10.29 -15.28
CA LEU A 11 -9.94 8.91 -15.55
C LEU A 11 -11.45 8.84 -15.78
N THR A 12 -12.10 9.97 -16.06
CA THR A 12 -13.52 10.04 -16.42
C THR A 12 -13.71 10.09 -17.92
N ASN A 13 -14.63 9.27 -18.43
CA ASN A 13 -15.09 9.24 -19.82
C ASN A 13 -16.53 8.72 -19.87
N PRO A 14 -17.54 9.63 -19.93
CA PRO A 14 -18.95 9.22 -19.96
C PRO A 14 -19.33 8.33 -21.13
N GLU A 15 -18.68 8.46 -22.29
CA GLU A 15 -18.95 7.60 -23.45
C GLU A 15 -18.60 6.13 -23.17
N LEU A 16 -17.76 5.88 -22.17
CA LEU A 16 -17.37 4.55 -21.73
C LEU A 16 -18.03 4.15 -20.40
N GLY A 17 -19.00 4.94 -19.88
CA GLY A 17 -19.63 4.70 -18.58
C GLY A 17 -18.67 4.89 -17.40
N LEU A 18 -17.69 5.78 -17.55
CA LEU A 18 -16.76 6.20 -16.48
C LEU A 18 -17.07 7.67 -16.17
N ASP A 19 -18.19 7.91 -15.47
CA ASP A 19 -18.80 9.25 -15.45
C ASP A 19 -18.16 10.18 -14.42
N VAL A 20 -18.00 9.75 -13.18
CA VAL A 20 -17.54 10.61 -12.11
C VAL A 20 -16.62 9.89 -11.12
N LEU A 21 -15.64 10.64 -10.59
CA LEU A 21 -14.80 10.22 -9.47
C LEU A 21 -15.32 10.87 -8.18
N VAL A 22 -15.68 10.05 -7.20
CA VAL A 22 -16.19 10.49 -5.89
C VAL A 22 -15.19 10.10 -4.81
N ASP A 23 -14.81 11.05 -3.96
CA ASP A 23 -13.97 10.78 -2.78
C ASP A 23 -14.74 9.88 -1.80
N ARG A 24 -14.10 8.80 -1.35
CA ARG A 24 -14.70 7.85 -0.40
C ARG A 24 -14.67 8.32 1.06
N GLY A 25 -14.10 9.49 1.29
CA GLY A 25 -14.03 10.12 2.61
C GLY A 25 -12.86 9.62 3.47
N THR A 26 -12.76 10.18 4.67
CA THR A 26 -11.62 10.02 5.58
C THR A 26 -11.37 8.60 6.06
N SER A 27 -12.38 7.74 6.05
CA SER A 27 -12.20 6.31 6.40
C SER A 27 -11.34 5.55 5.38
N TYR A 28 -11.20 6.05 4.17
CA TYR A 28 -10.46 5.44 3.07
C TYR A 28 -9.31 6.32 2.56
N SER A 29 -9.39 7.64 2.83
CA SER A 29 -8.36 8.62 2.49
C SER A 29 -7.71 9.10 3.78
N PHE A 30 -6.44 8.69 4.01
CA PHE A 30 -5.74 8.94 5.27
C PHE A 30 -4.22 9.07 5.07
N THR A 31 -3.56 9.57 6.12
CA THR A 31 -2.10 9.49 6.22
C THR A 31 -1.72 8.39 7.20
N SER A 32 -0.76 7.56 6.82
CA SER A 32 -0.19 6.54 7.70
C SER A 32 1.32 6.68 7.80
N ASP A 33 1.83 6.47 9.02
CA ASP A 33 3.26 6.36 9.28
C ASP A 33 3.61 4.88 9.45
N ILE A 34 4.59 4.41 8.68
CA ILE A 34 4.98 3.01 8.60
C ILE A 34 6.46 2.90 8.96
N THR A 35 6.77 2.07 9.92
CA THR A 35 8.15 1.70 10.27
C THR A 35 8.44 0.31 9.77
N LEU A 36 9.42 0.16 8.88
CA LEU A 36 9.92 -1.14 8.46
C LEU A 36 10.97 -1.64 9.45
N LEU A 37 10.85 -2.89 9.85
CA LEU A 37 11.75 -3.54 10.78
C LEU A 37 12.48 -4.71 10.11
N ASP A 38 13.79 -4.76 10.32
CA ASP A 38 14.65 -5.84 9.82
C ASP A 38 15.94 -5.91 10.64
N SER A 39 16.80 -6.86 10.35
CA SER A 39 18.20 -6.82 10.79
C SER A 39 18.99 -5.77 10.01
N THR A 40 20.11 -5.32 10.56
CA THR A 40 21.00 -4.35 9.90
C THR A 40 21.44 -4.80 8.51
N ASP A 41 21.61 -6.10 8.29
CA ASP A 41 21.98 -6.71 7.01
C ASP A 41 20.75 -7.13 6.17
N ARG A 42 19.55 -6.68 6.53
CA ARG A 42 18.28 -6.85 5.80
C ARG A 42 17.92 -8.30 5.49
N ARG A 43 17.98 -9.16 6.49
CA ARG A 43 17.73 -10.61 6.33
C ARG A 43 16.29 -10.93 5.96
N LEU A 44 15.32 -10.22 6.56
CA LEU A 44 13.90 -10.41 6.24
C LEU A 44 13.64 -10.03 4.78
N LEU A 45 14.03 -8.82 4.38
CA LEU A 45 13.80 -8.33 3.02
C LEU A 45 14.47 -9.22 1.97
N ARG A 46 15.70 -9.67 2.22
CA ARG A 46 16.39 -10.63 1.31
C ARG A 46 15.70 -11.99 1.23
N ALA A 47 14.96 -12.36 2.25
CA ALA A 47 14.14 -13.58 2.27
C ALA A 47 12.73 -13.34 1.70
N GLY A 48 12.40 -12.14 1.21
CA GLY A 48 11.07 -11.80 0.72
C GLY A 48 10.03 -11.69 1.83
N VAL A 49 10.46 -11.34 3.04
CA VAL A 49 9.60 -11.09 4.21
C VAL A 49 9.65 -9.61 4.54
N VAL A 50 8.50 -8.95 4.59
CA VAL A 50 8.36 -7.57 5.03
C VAL A 50 7.66 -7.56 6.39
N LEU A 51 8.27 -6.94 7.38
CA LEU A 51 7.68 -6.69 8.70
C LEU A 51 7.57 -5.20 8.91
N ALA A 52 6.37 -4.72 9.20
CA ALA A 52 6.08 -3.32 9.39
C ALA A 52 5.22 -3.07 10.62
N HIS A 53 5.41 -1.92 11.25
CA HIS A 53 4.46 -1.33 12.19
C HIS A 53 3.89 -0.08 11.54
N ARG A 54 2.56 -0.01 11.39
CA ARG A 54 1.83 1.08 10.77
C ARG A 54 0.97 1.79 11.80
N VAL A 55 0.93 3.11 11.72
CA VAL A 55 0.05 3.96 12.55
C VAL A 55 -0.88 4.73 11.64
N ILE A 56 -2.18 4.61 11.88
CA ILE A 56 -3.24 5.37 11.21
C ILE A 56 -4.09 5.99 12.31
N GLU A 57 -4.24 7.31 12.32
CA GLU A 57 -5.05 8.05 13.31
C GLU A 57 -4.74 7.67 14.77
N GLY A 58 -3.48 7.39 15.05
CA GLY A 58 -3.02 6.98 16.40
C GLY A 58 -3.22 5.51 16.74
N ILE A 59 -3.82 4.72 15.87
CA ILE A 59 -3.98 3.28 16.05
C ILE A 59 -2.78 2.59 15.41
N GLY A 60 -2.04 1.83 16.21
CA GLY A 60 -0.90 1.04 15.77
C GLY A 60 -1.31 -0.37 15.37
N GLU A 61 -0.78 -0.84 14.25
CA GLU A 61 -0.95 -2.21 13.78
C GLU A 61 0.35 -2.79 13.23
N TRP A 62 0.55 -4.06 13.50
CA TRP A 62 1.63 -4.85 12.94
C TRP A 62 1.18 -5.52 11.66
N ASN A 63 2.04 -5.44 10.66
CA ASN A 63 1.79 -6.05 9.35
C ASN A 63 2.99 -6.91 8.95
N MET A 64 2.70 -8.12 8.49
CA MET A 64 3.71 -9.02 7.94
C MET A 64 3.25 -9.53 6.57
N ASP A 65 4.13 -9.39 5.59
CA ASP A 65 3.91 -9.86 4.23
C ASP A 65 5.06 -10.77 3.81
N ALA A 66 4.72 -11.96 3.30
CA ALA A 66 5.70 -12.98 2.92
C ALA A 66 5.21 -13.84 1.73
N PRO A 67 4.91 -13.24 0.56
CA PRO A 67 4.19 -13.89 -0.52
C PRO A 67 4.91 -15.12 -1.09
N ILE A 68 6.25 -15.12 -1.08
CA ILE A 68 7.04 -16.25 -1.60
C ILE A 68 7.10 -17.45 -0.64
N TRP A 69 6.59 -17.30 0.58
CA TRP A 69 6.62 -18.34 1.62
C TRP A 69 5.28 -19.02 1.85
N GLN A 70 4.31 -18.81 0.97
CA GLN A 70 3.03 -19.52 1.02
C GLN A 70 3.24 -21.01 0.70
N PRO A 71 2.52 -21.93 1.36
CA PRO A 71 1.54 -21.71 2.45
C PRO A 71 2.15 -21.71 3.86
N TRP A 72 3.49 -21.75 4.01
CA TRP A 72 4.16 -21.90 5.31
C TRP A 72 4.14 -20.63 6.17
N LEU A 73 4.11 -19.47 5.54
CA LEU A 73 3.83 -18.21 6.21
C LEU A 73 2.47 -17.69 5.76
N PRO A 74 1.82 -16.84 6.59
CA PRO A 74 0.58 -16.21 6.20
C PRO A 74 0.72 -15.59 4.81
N ALA A 75 -0.20 -15.95 3.93
CA ALA A 75 -0.41 -15.23 2.68
C ALA A 75 -1.01 -13.88 3.06
N ASP A 76 -0.70 -12.85 2.34
CA ASP A 76 -1.36 -11.55 2.42
C ASP A 76 -1.57 -10.98 3.83
N HIS A 77 -0.94 -9.87 4.11
CA HIS A 77 -1.25 -8.92 5.19
C HIS A 77 -1.85 -9.53 6.45
N SER A 78 -1.08 -10.37 7.15
CA SER A 78 -1.43 -10.66 8.53
C SER A 78 -1.34 -9.37 9.32
N VAL A 79 -2.46 -8.89 9.85
CA VAL A 79 -2.54 -7.65 10.62
C VAL A 79 -2.88 -7.97 12.07
N ALA A 80 -2.11 -7.42 13.00
CA ALA A 80 -2.37 -7.51 14.42
C ALA A 80 -2.25 -6.15 15.08
N LEU A 81 -3.25 -5.76 15.89
CA LEU A 81 -3.21 -4.52 16.65
C LEU A 81 -2.10 -4.58 17.70
N GLY A 82 -1.40 -3.47 17.90
CA GLY A 82 -0.35 -3.37 18.90
C GLY A 82 0.47 -2.08 18.82
N MET A 83 1.19 -1.79 19.91
CA MET A 83 2.09 -0.64 19.97
C MET A 83 3.43 -0.97 19.29
N ALA A 84 4.15 0.06 18.87
CA ALA A 84 5.42 -0.07 18.13
C ALA A 84 6.49 -0.92 18.85
N GLY A 85 6.46 -0.95 20.18
CA GLY A 85 7.40 -1.76 20.99
C GLY A 85 6.99 -3.21 21.21
N ASP A 86 5.75 -3.58 20.89
CA ASP A 86 5.15 -4.86 21.27
C ASP A 86 4.94 -5.74 20.03
N LEU A 87 6.04 -6.27 19.50
CA LEU A 87 5.97 -7.22 18.38
C LEU A 87 5.13 -8.45 18.82
N PRO A 88 4.06 -8.78 18.08
CA PRO A 88 3.25 -9.96 18.36
C PRO A 88 4.11 -11.22 18.41
N ARG A 89 3.89 -12.05 19.45
CA ARG A 89 4.69 -13.26 19.69
C ARG A 89 4.73 -14.20 18.48
N ASP A 90 3.60 -14.31 17.79
CA ASP A 90 3.48 -15.18 16.61
C ASP A 90 4.37 -14.69 15.48
N TYR A 91 4.40 -13.37 15.21
CA TYR A 91 5.31 -12.78 14.23
C TYR A 91 6.77 -13.00 14.64
N GLY A 92 7.10 -12.78 15.93
CA GLY A 92 8.43 -13.04 16.44
C GLY A 92 8.87 -14.48 16.21
N CYS A 93 7.99 -15.46 16.39
CA CYS A 93 8.27 -16.88 16.12
C CYS A 93 8.51 -17.13 14.61
N LEU A 94 7.66 -16.56 13.75
CA LEU A 94 7.72 -16.77 12.30
C LEU A 94 9.00 -16.18 11.68
N ILE A 95 9.43 -14.99 12.13
CA ILE A 95 10.63 -14.32 11.56
C ILE A 95 11.95 -14.84 12.14
N LYS A 96 11.94 -15.52 13.29
CA LYS A 96 13.14 -16.00 13.98
C LYS A 96 14.10 -16.81 13.08
N PRO A 97 13.65 -17.75 12.24
CA PRO A 97 14.52 -18.51 11.35
C PRO A 97 15.30 -17.64 10.37
N PHE A 98 14.70 -16.56 9.89
CA PHE A 98 15.31 -15.62 8.95
C PHE A 98 16.34 -14.73 9.63
N LEU A 99 16.04 -14.24 10.82
CA LEU A 99 16.93 -13.37 11.59
C LEU A 99 18.19 -14.10 12.08
N ARG A 100 18.12 -15.40 12.34
CA ARG A 100 19.27 -16.22 12.80
C ARG A 100 20.00 -15.58 13.99
N GLY A 101 19.23 -15.03 14.95
CA GLY A 101 19.77 -14.35 16.13
C GLY A 101 20.20 -12.90 15.93
N ALA A 102 20.11 -12.33 14.73
CA ALA A 102 20.34 -10.90 14.54
C ALA A 102 19.21 -10.09 15.22
N PRO A 103 19.54 -8.94 15.83
CA PRO A 103 18.54 -8.06 16.43
C PRO A 103 17.63 -7.45 15.36
N LEU A 104 16.36 -7.33 15.70
CA LEU A 104 15.37 -6.60 14.90
C LEU A 104 15.47 -5.10 15.26
N ALA A 105 15.51 -4.24 14.26
CA ALA A 105 15.57 -2.79 14.44
C ALA A 105 14.82 -2.07 13.29
N PRO A 106 14.40 -0.82 13.49
CA PRO A 106 13.90 0.03 12.41
C PRO A 106 14.99 0.24 11.34
N VAL A 107 14.65 -0.03 10.07
CA VAL A 107 15.57 0.13 8.93
C VAL A 107 15.12 1.21 7.96
N ALA A 108 13.84 1.55 7.95
CA ALA A 108 13.28 2.66 7.19
C ALA A 108 11.96 3.13 7.83
N ALA A 109 11.63 4.38 7.60
CA ALA A 109 10.32 4.95 7.88
C ALA A 109 9.68 5.42 6.57
N LEU A 110 8.38 5.19 6.44
CA LEU A 110 7.60 5.66 5.31
C LEU A 110 6.41 6.45 5.81
N THR A 111 6.10 7.54 5.12
CA THR A 111 4.80 8.22 5.28
C THR A 111 4.03 8.01 3.99
N CYS A 112 2.85 7.42 4.09
CA CYS A 112 1.95 7.20 2.96
C CYS A 112 0.73 8.10 3.10
N GLN A 113 0.51 8.95 2.12
CA GLN A 113 -0.71 9.74 1.96
C GLN A 113 -1.57 9.04 0.93
N ARG A 114 -2.67 8.45 1.38
CA ARG A 114 -3.64 7.74 0.55
C ARG A 114 -4.86 8.60 0.27
N VAL A 115 -5.26 8.66 -0.99
CA VAL A 115 -6.58 9.14 -1.41
C VAL A 115 -7.26 8.01 -2.16
N GLU A 116 -8.47 7.67 -1.74
CA GLU A 116 -9.26 6.63 -2.39
C GLU A 116 -10.54 7.22 -2.98
N LEU A 117 -10.78 6.92 -4.25
CA LEU A 117 -11.90 7.42 -5.02
C LEU A 117 -12.71 6.25 -5.56
N ALA A 118 -14.03 6.41 -5.62
CA ALA A 118 -14.90 5.53 -6.37
C ALA A 118 -15.14 6.10 -7.76
N MET A 119 -14.90 5.29 -8.80
CA MET A 119 -15.38 5.55 -10.15
C MET A 119 -16.82 5.09 -10.24
N LYS A 120 -17.71 5.96 -10.69
CA LYS A 120 -19.12 5.66 -10.83
C LYS A 120 -19.58 5.83 -12.28
N ASP A 121 -20.58 5.06 -12.66
CA ASP A 121 -21.27 5.17 -13.93
C ASP A 121 -22.48 6.13 -13.85
N ASP A 122 -23.25 6.24 -14.93
CA ASP A 122 -24.46 7.04 -15.05
C ASP A 122 -25.62 6.59 -14.16
N HIS A 123 -25.53 5.41 -13.56
CA HIS A 123 -26.50 4.86 -12.60
C HIS A 123 -26.05 5.01 -11.14
N ASP A 124 -24.96 5.74 -10.88
CA ASP A 124 -24.34 5.93 -9.56
C ASP A 124 -23.76 4.61 -8.98
N GLU A 125 -23.55 3.58 -9.81
CA GLU A 125 -22.96 2.32 -9.45
C GLU A 125 -21.43 2.43 -9.45
N THR A 126 -20.76 1.82 -8.47
CA THR A 126 -19.30 1.84 -8.41
C THR A 126 -18.70 0.80 -9.35
N THR A 127 -18.02 1.25 -10.39
CA THR A 127 -17.38 0.40 -11.40
C THR A 127 -15.93 0.05 -11.07
N ALA A 128 -15.22 0.95 -10.38
CA ALA A 128 -13.85 0.71 -9.92
C ALA A 128 -13.51 1.54 -8.68
N ILE A 129 -12.53 1.05 -7.91
CA ILE A 129 -11.90 1.81 -6.84
C ILE A 129 -10.52 2.26 -7.31
N ILE A 130 -10.23 3.54 -7.17
CA ILE A 130 -8.95 4.15 -7.53
C ILE A 130 -8.26 4.59 -6.25
N ARG A 131 -7.04 4.11 -6.05
CA ARG A 131 -6.19 4.44 -4.92
C ARG A 131 -4.97 5.22 -5.42
N ASP A 132 -4.77 6.41 -4.89
CA ASP A 132 -3.64 7.29 -5.19
C ASP A 132 -2.78 7.38 -3.93
N ASP A 133 -1.68 6.66 -3.89
CA ASP A 133 -0.75 6.59 -2.78
C ASP A 133 0.50 7.42 -3.06
N ARG A 134 0.78 8.40 -2.19
CA ARG A 134 2.03 9.17 -2.19
C ARG A 134 2.90 8.74 -1.02
N ILE A 135 4.01 8.08 -1.33
CA ILE A 135 4.88 7.44 -0.36
C ILE A 135 6.21 8.18 -0.30
N THR A 136 6.56 8.68 0.87
CA THR A 136 7.90 9.24 1.18
C THR A 136 8.68 8.24 2.01
N VAL A 137 9.86 7.86 1.57
CA VAL A 137 10.76 6.94 2.28
C VAL A 137 11.88 7.72 2.95
N THR A 138 12.09 7.49 4.23
CA THR A 138 13.11 8.13 5.04
C THR A 138 14.02 7.07 5.69
N GLN A 139 15.32 7.26 5.57
CA GLN A 139 16.34 6.45 6.25
C GLN A 139 17.27 7.37 7.04
N SER A 140 17.50 7.07 8.31
CA SER A 140 18.35 7.87 9.20
C SER A 140 18.01 9.37 9.18
N GLY A 141 16.71 9.70 9.11
CA GLY A 141 16.23 11.09 9.11
C GLY A 141 16.34 11.82 7.76
N VAL A 142 16.81 11.15 6.71
CA VAL A 142 16.95 11.72 5.36
C VAL A 142 15.93 11.08 4.42
N THR A 143 15.21 11.90 3.65
CA THR A 143 14.34 11.40 2.57
C THR A 143 15.19 10.80 1.46
N THR A 144 15.05 9.51 1.24
CA THR A 144 15.81 8.75 0.24
C THR A 144 15.04 8.50 -1.05
N SER A 145 13.72 8.48 -0.97
CA SER A 145 12.85 8.24 -2.14
C SER A 145 11.47 8.86 -1.94
N ARG A 146 10.83 9.17 -3.06
CA ARG A 146 9.42 9.54 -3.15
C ARG A 146 8.81 8.78 -4.31
N VAL A 147 7.74 8.06 -4.03
CA VAL A 147 7.03 7.23 -5.00
C VAL A 147 5.56 7.62 -4.99
N ARG A 148 4.95 7.69 -6.15
CA ARG A 148 3.50 7.83 -6.31
C ARG A 148 2.98 6.67 -7.11
N GLU A 149 2.00 5.98 -6.54
CA GLU A 149 1.38 4.82 -7.15
C GLU A 149 -0.13 5.03 -7.27
N ILE A 150 -0.67 4.75 -8.46
CA ILE A 150 -2.11 4.69 -8.67
C ILE A 150 -2.47 3.24 -8.92
N THR A 151 -3.34 2.70 -8.07
CA THR A 151 -3.90 1.35 -8.20
C THR A 151 -5.37 1.48 -8.57
N ILE A 152 -5.79 0.79 -9.63
CA ILE A 152 -7.19 0.72 -10.06
C ILE A 152 -7.68 -0.71 -9.84
N THR A 153 -8.68 -0.85 -9.00
CA THR A 153 -9.31 -2.15 -8.69
C THR A 153 -10.71 -2.17 -9.27
N PRO A 154 -10.96 -2.86 -10.40
CA PRO A 154 -12.29 -3.01 -10.95
C PRO A 154 -13.23 -3.70 -9.94
N GLN A 155 -14.47 -3.23 -9.86
CA GLN A 155 -15.54 -3.88 -9.09
C GLN A 155 -16.46 -4.68 -10.00
N VAL A 156 -16.45 -4.37 -11.28
CA VAL A 156 -17.07 -5.11 -12.37
C VAL A 156 -16.03 -5.37 -13.45
N ASP A 157 -16.20 -6.40 -14.25
CA ASP A 157 -15.27 -6.71 -15.34
C ASP A 157 -15.25 -5.56 -16.36
N PRO A 158 -14.10 -4.90 -16.58
CA PRO A 158 -14.03 -3.80 -17.51
C PRO A 158 -14.15 -4.31 -18.95
N THR A 159 -14.81 -3.53 -19.81
CA THR A 159 -14.77 -3.77 -21.23
C THR A 159 -13.37 -3.56 -21.80
N ALA A 160 -13.07 -4.18 -22.94
CA ALA A 160 -11.77 -3.97 -23.62
C ALA A 160 -11.50 -2.49 -23.91
N ALA A 161 -12.51 -1.71 -24.31
CA ALA A 161 -12.41 -0.30 -24.57
C ALA A 161 -12.10 0.52 -23.30
N GLN A 162 -12.74 0.21 -22.17
CA GLN A 162 -12.45 0.85 -20.89
C GLN A 162 -11.00 0.56 -20.45
N HIS A 163 -10.58 -0.71 -20.53
CA HIS A 163 -9.22 -1.11 -20.15
C HIS A 163 -8.16 -0.41 -21.03
N GLU A 164 -8.34 -0.40 -22.34
CA GLU A 164 -7.42 0.28 -23.26
C GLU A 164 -7.37 1.78 -23.01
N TRP A 165 -8.52 2.43 -22.83
CA TRP A 165 -8.59 3.86 -22.58
C TRP A 165 -7.90 4.25 -21.27
N VAL A 166 -8.18 3.54 -20.16
CA VAL A 166 -7.56 3.79 -18.85
C VAL A 166 -6.05 3.59 -18.92
N THR A 167 -5.59 2.51 -19.57
CA THR A 167 -4.16 2.22 -19.74
C THR A 167 -3.45 3.34 -20.48
N ASN A 168 -4.00 3.78 -21.61
CA ASN A 168 -3.44 4.88 -22.40
C ASN A 168 -3.41 6.20 -21.61
N ARG A 169 -4.42 6.44 -20.76
CA ARG A 169 -4.50 7.67 -19.97
C ARG A 169 -3.49 7.73 -18.82
N ILE A 170 -3.10 6.57 -18.27
CA ILE A 170 -2.08 6.49 -17.22
C ILE A 170 -0.67 6.57 -17.80
N LEU A 171 -0.47 6.10 -19.03
CA LEU A 171 0.85 6.09 -19.68
C LEU A 171 1.18 7.40 -20.40
N ALA A 172 0.21 8.29 -20.61
CA ALA A 172 0.39 9.59 -21.26
C ALA A 172 0.94 10.63 -20.28
#